data_a8291343fd7ea2c0bae1dd67d3a2d695
#
_entry.id   a8291343fd7ea2c0bae1dd67d3a2d695
#
_cell.length_a   1.000
_cell.length_b   1.000
_cell.length_c   1.000
_cell.angle_alpha   90.00
_cell.angle_beta   90.00
_cell.angle_gamma   90.00
#
_symmetry.space_group_name_H-M   'P 1'
#
loop_
_entity.id
_entity.type
_entity.pdbx_description
1 polymer ?
#
loop_
_entity_poly.entity_id
_entity_poly.type
_entity_poly.pdbx_seq_one_letter_code
_entity_poly.pdbx_strand_id
1 'polypeptide(L)'
;MNILIPTVSPESVEALVFDLGGVLLDVQLQRTLWAFEALDIRGLGAAEVIDGNRACFRDLELGLITQEEFAEAVRRTFPAVAAIPDEQLLEAWNAMLMPFDAQRVELLRELGKRCPVYLLSNTNLPHRIRFRESFRERFGGSFDELFVRCFYSDELHLRKPDPEIYRSVARQIGTPPGKLLFIDDNAANVSAARGEGWQACHLTGGITVTDLFEL
;
A
#
# COMPACT_ATOMS: atom_id res chain seq x y z
N MET A 1 3.32 -8.98 -23.73
CA MET A 1 3.89 -8.38 -22.51
C MET A 1 5.17 -9.13 -22.19
N ASN A 2 6.29 -8.45 -22.21
CA ASN A 2 7.54 -9.00 -21.69
C ASN A 2 7.74 -8.52 -20.27
N ILE A 3 8.07 -9.46 -19.37
CA ILE A 3 8.43 -9.14 -17.97
C ILE A 3 9.96 -9.11 -17.94
N LEU A 4 10.53 -7.94 -17.59
CA LEU A 4 11.97 -7.69 -17.60
C LEU A 4 12.64 -8.02 -16.24
N ILE A 5 12.05 -8.96 -15.49
CA ILE A 5 12.55 -9.40 -14.18
C ILE A 5 13.34 -10.70 -14.39
N PRO A 6 14.68 -10.69 -14.22
CA PRO A 6 15.53 -11.83 -14.59
C PRO A 6 15.19 -13.14 -13.85
N THR A 7 14.59 -13.06 -12.68
CA THR A 7 14.25 -14.22 -11.84
C THR A 7 12.84 -14.75 -12.07
N VAL A 8 12.10 -14.15 -13.00
CA VAL A 8 10.71 -14.50 -13.31
C VAL A 8 10.62 -15.08 -14.71
N SER A 9 9.96 -16.22 -14.87
CA SER A 9 9.61 -16.77 -16.18
C SER A 9 8.26 -16.17 -16.61
N PRO A 10 8.22 -15.29 -17.62
CA PRO A 10 6.98 -14.63 -18.05
C PRO A 10 5.86 -15.59 -18.40
N GLU A 11 6.21 -16.75 -18.96
CA GLU A 11 5.26 -17.79 -19.38
C GLU A 11 4.57 -18.47 -18.19
N SER A 12 5.17 -18.39 -16.99
CA SER A 12 4.60 -18.98 -15.77
C SER A 12 3.70 -18.03 -15.00
N VAL A 13 3.62 -16.73 -15.37
CA VAL A 13 2.82 -15.73 -14.66
C VAL A 13 1.40 -15.68 -15.25
N GLU A 14 0.41 -15.98 -14.42
CA GLU A 14 -1.02 -15.89 -14.79
C GLU A 14 -1.70 -14.63 -14.23
N ALA A 15 -1.16 -14.04 -13.16
CA ALA A 15 -1.69 -12.81 -12.59
C ALA A 15 -0.60 -11.96 -11.92
N LEU A 16 -0.80 -10.65 -11.97
CA LEU A 16 0.06 -9.64 -11.33
C LEU A 16 -0.59 -9.14 -10.04
N VAL A 17 0.20 -9.02 -9.00
CA VAL A 17 -0.23 -8.44 -7.72
C VAL A 17 0.74 -7.32 -7.36
N PHE A 18 0.24 -6.11 -7.20
CA PHE A 18 1.07 -4.93 -6.91
C PHE A 18 0.86 -4.48 -5.47
N ASP A 19 1.93 -4.05 -4.82
CA ASP A 19 1.80 -3.12 -3.70
C ASP A 19 1.41 -1.73 -4.20
N LEU A 20 0.94 -0.89 -3.28
CA LEU A 20 0.58 0.51 -3.57
C LEU A 20 1.75 1.44 -3.26
N GLY A 21 2.13 1.55 -1.99
CA GLY A 21 3.15 2.49 -1.53
C GLY A 21 4.54 2.12 -2.04
N GLY A 22 5.32 3.09 -2.53
CA GLY A 22 6.64 2.81 -3.11
C GLY A 22 6.63 2.12 -4.47
N VAL A 23 5.48 1.59 -4.92
CA VAL A 23 5.33 0.89 -6.21
C VAL A 23 4.47 1.69 -7.18
N LEU A 24 3.20 1.89 -6.85
CA LEU A 24 2.24 2.60 -7.70
C LEU A 24 2.03 4.05 -7.27
N LEU A 25 2.20 4.32 -5.98
CA LEU A 25 2.04 5.62 -5.36
C LEU A 25 3.28 5.93 -4.51
N ASP A 26 3.92 7.06 -4.75
CA ASP A 26 5.04 7.47 -3.92
C ASP A 26 4.58 7.86 -2.52
N VAL A 27 5.31 7.41 -1.50
CA VAL A 27 5.04 7.69 -0.09
C VAL A 27 6.22 8.38 0.53
N GLN A 28 5.99 9.55 1.14
CA GLN A 28 7.01 10.35 1.79
C GLN A 28 6.70 10.52 3.28
N LEU A 29 7.06 9.53 4.10
CA LEU A 29 6.80 9.51 5.55
C LEU A 29 7.21 10.83 6.23
N GLN A 30 8.33 11.42 5.81
CA GLN A 30 8.83 12.66 6.41
C GLN A 30 7.80 13.81 6.38
N ARG A 31 6.92 13.84 5.37
CA ARG A 31 5.86 14.86 5.29
C ARG A 31 4.83 14.70 6.42
N THR A 32 4.44 13.46 6.73
CA THR A 32 3.56 13.17 7.87
C THR A 32 4.24 13.52 9.20
N LEU A 33 5.52 13.19 9.35
CA LEU A 33 6.27 13.56 10.57
C LEU A 33 6.34 15.08 10.75
N TRP A 34 6.62 15.83 9.70
CA TRP A 34 6.60 17.30 9.72
C TRP A 34 5.20 17.87 9.99
N ALA A 35 4.17 17.27 9.38
CA ALA A 35 2.79 17.70 9.63
C ALA A 35 2.36 17.46 11.09
N PHE A 36 2.76 16.33 11.68
CA PHE A 36 2.55 16.06 13.10
C PHE A 36 3.37 17.00 14.00
N GLU A 37 4.63 17.28 13.66
CA GLU A 37 5.44 18.25 14.41
C GLU A 37 4.83 19.66 14.38
N ALA A 38 4.24 20.07 13.25
CA ALA A 38 3.52 21.34 13.13
C ALA A 38 2.27 21.42 14.02
N LEU A 39 1.71 20.28 14.39
CA LEU A 39 0.63 20.14 15.38
C LEU A 39 1.16 19.90 16.82
N ASP A 40 2.47 20.06 17.05
CA ASP A 40 3.15 19.81 18.32
C ASP A 40 3.16 18.32 18.76
N ILE A 41 2.97 17.40 17.84
CA ILE A 41 3.18 15.95 18.03
C ILE A 41 4.65 15.65 17.74
N ARG A 42 5.43 15.36 18.80
CA ARG A 42 6.88 15.15 18.71
C ARG A 42 7.28 13.74 19.10
N GLY A 43 8.45 13.30 18.61
CA GLY A 43 9.03 11.99 18.96
C GLY A 43 8.41 10.81 18.25
N LEU A 44 7.74 11.05 17.11
CA LEU A 44 7.35 10.00 16.18
C LEU A 44 8.45 9.79 15.14
N GLY A 45 8.69 8.54 14.80
CA GLY A 45 9.60 8.13 13.74
C GLY A 45 9.01 6.98 12.91
N ALA A 46 9.79 6.44 12.00
CA ALA A 46 9.36 5.33 11.13
C ALA A 46 8.95 4.09 11.95
N ALA A 47 9.70 3.78 13.01
CA ALA A 47 9.42 2.63 13.86
C ALA A 47 8.02 2.69 14.51
N GLU A 48 7.59 3.86 14.95
CA GLU A 48 6.27 4.04 15.57
C GLU A 48 5.15 4.02 14.54
N VAL A 49 5.38 4.62 13.38
CA VAL A 49 4.36 4.91 12.37
C VAL A 49 4.22 3.74 11.38
N ILE A 50 5.34 3.27 10.79
CA ILE A 50 5.34 2.26 9.73
C ILE A 50 5.46 0.84 10.28
N ASP A 51 6.39 0.63 11.23
CA ASP A 51 6.64 -0.71 11.78
C ASP A 51 5.56 -1.14 12.80
N GLY A 52 4.68 -0.19 13.18
CA GLY A 52 3.56 -0.46 14.08
C GLY A 52 3.96 -0.66 15.54
N ASN A 53 5.13 -0.14 15.96
CA ASN A 53 5.54 -0.19 17.37
C ASN A 53 4.60 0.62 18.28
N ARG A 54 3.87 1.57 17.71
CA ARG A 54 2.77 2.25 18.40
C ARG A 54 1.44 1.64 17.96
N ALA A 55 0.73 1.02 18.89
CA ALA A 55 -0.44 0.18 18.63
C ALA A 55 -1.52 0.87 17.78
N CYS A 56 -1.82 2.16 17.99
CA CYS A 56 -2.89 2.83 17.25
C CYS A 56 -2.65 2.90 15.73
N PHE A 57 -1.41 3.02 15.27
CA PHE A 57 -1.11 2.98 13.83
C PHE A 57 -1.31 1.59 13.26
N ARG A 58 -0.81 0.56 13.96
CA ARG A 58 -1.00 -0.83 13.56
C ARG A 58 -2.48 -1.24 13.58
N ASP A 59 -3.20 -0.86 14.62
CA ASP A 59 -4.60 -1.25 14.78
C ASP A 59 -5.49 -0.55 13.74
N LEU A 60 -5.16 0.70 13.35
CA LEU A 60 -5.80 1.38 12.23
C LEU A 60 -5.50 0.67 10.90
N GLU A 61 -4.25 0.26 10.64
CA GLU A 61 -3.85 -0.48 9.44
C GLU A 61 -4.49 -1.87 9.36
N LEU A 62 -4.81 -2.47 10.50
CA LEU A 62 -5.56 -3.74 10.58
C LEU A 62 -7.08 -3.55 10.61
N GLY A 63 -7.59 -2.31 10.56
CA GLY A 63 -9.02 -2.03 10.66
C GLY A 63 -9.64 -2.44 12.00
N LEU A 64 -8.84 -2.51 13.06
CA LEU A 64 -9.30 -2.86 14.42
C LEU A 64 -9.83 -1.65 15.19
N ILE A 65 -9.52 -0.46 14.72
CA ILE A 65 -10.04 0.80 15.23
C ILE A 65 -10.53 1.68 14.08
N THR A 66 -11.49 2.54 14.36
CA THR A 66 -11.98 3.54 13.40
C THR A 66 -11.00 4.72 13.32
N GLN A 67 -11.20 5.60 12.33
CA GLN A 67 -10.40 6.83 12.20
C GLN A 67 -10.64 7.81 13.37
N GLU A 68 -11.85 7.82 13.95
CA GLU A 68 -12.20 8.62 15.14
C GLU A 68 -11.48 8.07 16.38
N GLU A 69 -11.47 6.75 16.57
CA GLU A 69 -10.74 6.08 17.65
C GLU A 69 -9.23 6.27 17.51
N PHE A 70 -8.71 6.28 16.27
CA PHE A 70 -7.31 6.63 16.00
C PHE A 70 -6.99 8.07 16.42
N ALA A 71 -7.81 9.06 16.00
CA ALA A 71 -7.63 10.45 16.38
C ALA A 71 -7.68 10.64 17.90
N GLU A 72 -8.61 9.95 18.58
CA GLU A 72 -8.67 9.95 20.03
C GLU A 72 -7.43 9.31 20.69
N ALA A 73 -6.92 8.20 20.15
CA ALA A 73 -5.70 7.57 20.64
C ALA A 73 -4.48 8.48 20.50
N VAL A 74 -4.40 9.24 19.39
CA VAL A 74 -3.36 10.26 19.18
C VAL A 74 -3.48 11.37 20.25
N ARG A 75 -4.67 11.90 20.51
CA ARG A 75 -4.89 12.94 21.55
C ARG A 75 -4.52 12.45 22.95
N ARG A 76 -4.91 11.23 23.29
CA ARG A 76 -4.53 10.61 24.59
C ARG A 76 -3.01 10.48 24.75
N THR A 77 -2.33 10.20 23.67
CA THR A 77 -0.87 10.03 23.66
C THR A 77 -0.13 11.36 23.69
N PHE A 78 -0.69 12.38 23.05
CA PHE A 78 -0.10 13.70 22.88
C PHE A 78 -1.06 14.79 23.38
N PRO A 79 -1.02 15.11 24.67
CA PRO A 79 -1.95 16.09 25.28
C PRO A 79 -1.92 17.48 24.61
N ALA A 80 -0.82 17.85 23.98
CA ALA A 80 -0.69 19.12 23.24
C ALA A 80 -1.74 19.25 22.11
N VAL A 81 -2.23 18.14 21.56
CA VAL A 81 -3.23 18.14 20.49
C VAL A 81 -4.65 17.82 20.95
N ALA A 82 -4.93 17.92 22.27
CA ALA A 82 -6.24 17.59 22.82
C ALA A 82 -7.42 18.37 22.19
N ALA A 83 -7.17 19.60 21.70
CA ALA A 83 -8.16 20.46 21.06
C ALA A 83 -8.12 20.42 19.50
N ILE A 84 -7.21 19.66 18.90
CA ILE A 84 -7.08 19.59 17.45
C ILE A 84 -8.24 18.73 16.89
N PRO A 85 -8.99 19.21 15.88
CA PRO A 85 -10.04 18.45 15.22
C PRO A 85 -9.51 17.18 14.54
N ASP A 86 -10.35 16.13 14.43
CA ASP A 86 -10.02 14.87 13.77
C ASP A 86 -9.51 15.10 12.35
N GLU A 87 -10.18 15.96 11.60
CA GLU A 87 -9.83 16.29 10.21
C GLU A 87 -8.38 16.75 10.08
N GLN A 88 -7.89 17.61 10.97
CA GLN A 88 -6.51 18.09 10.94
C GLN A 88 -5.50 16.98 11.30
N LEU A 89 -5.83 16.10 12.23
CA LEU A 89 -5.00 14.95 12.59
C LEU A 89 -4.92 13.95 11.43
N LEU A 90 -6.05 13.68 10.76
CA LEU A 90 -6.12 12.79 9.60
C LEU A 90 -5.45 13.41 8.37
N GLU A 91 -5.54 14.73 8.18
CA GLU A 91 -4.81 15.43 7.12
C GLU A 91 -3.29 15.32 7.32
N ALA A 92 -2.82 15.52 8.55
CA ALA A 92 -1.41 15.33 8.90
C ALA A 92 -0.98 13.86 8.67
N TRP A 93 -1.83 12.89 9.01
CA TRP A 93 -1.58 11.48 8.74
C TRP A 93 -1.48 11.20 7.23
N ASN A 94 -2.35 11.78 6.43
CA ASN A 94 -2.40 11.61 4.97
C ASN A 94 -1.29 12.37 4.21
N ALA A 95 -0.53 13.25 4.87
CA ALA A 95 0.46 14.11 4.21
C ALA A 95 1.58 13.34 3.49
N MET A 96 1.82 12.06 3.85
CA MET A 96 2.80 11.20 3.19
C MET A 96 2.40 10.76 1.78
N LEU A 97 1.11 10.78 1.44
CA LEU A 97 0.62 10.31 0.16
C LEU A 97 0.91 11.33 -0.94
N MET A 98 1.70 10.93 -1.92
CA MET A 98 2.04 11.78 -3.06
C MET A 98 1.01 11.63 -4.18
N PRO A 99 0.94 12.56 -5.14
CA PRO A 99 0.09 12.40 -6.32
C PRO A 99 0.50 11.18 -7.16
N PHE A 100 -0.49 10.50 -7.77
CA PHE A 100 -0.21 9.40 -8.69
C PHE A 100 0.59 9.85 -9.91
N ASP A 101 1.54 9.02 -10.32
CA ASP A 101 2.27 9.18 -11.57
C ASP A 101 1.44 8.68 -12.76
N ALA A 102 1.38 9.49 -13.84
CA ALA A 102 0.57 9.16 -15.00
C ALA A 102 1.09 7.94 -15.78
N GLN A 103 2.41 7.73 -15.80
CA GLN A 103 3.00 6.60 -16.51
C GLN A 103 2.68 5.28 -15.79
N ARG A 104 2.71 5.28 -14.46
CA ARG A 104 2.32 4.11 -13.65
C ARG A 104 0.82 3.77 -13.82
N VAL A 105 -0.03 4.78 -13.90
CA VAL A 105 -1.47 4.58 -14.15
C VAL A 105 -1.71 4.01 -15.55
N GLU A 106 -1.02 4.54 -16.56
CA GLU A 106 -1.14 4.03 -17.93
C GLU A 106 -0.60 2.60 -18.05
N LEU A 107 0.52 2.30 -17.40
CA LEU A 107 1.03 0.93 -17.29
C LEU A 107 -0.03 -0.04 -16.78
N LEU A 108 -0.71 0.31 -15.66
CA LEU A 108 -1.77 -0.54 -15.09
C LEU A 108 -2.92 -0.78 -16.06
N ARG A 109 -3.34 0.26 -16.79
CA ARG A 109 -4.39 0.14 -17.82
C ARG A 109 -3.99 -0.82 -18.93
N GLU A 110 -2.75 -0.73 -19.40
CA GLU A 110 -2.24 -1.61 -20.46
C GLU A 110 -2.03 -3.05 -19.97
N LEU A 111 -1.53 -3.24 -18.73
CA LEU A 111 -1.39 -4.56 -18.14
C LEU A 111 -2.75 -5.23 -17.94
N GLY A 112 -3.76 -4.49 -17.45
CA GLY A 112 -5.11 -5.01 -17.23
C GLY A 112 -5.83 -5.49 -18.50
N LYS A 113 -5.39 -5.03 -19.69
CA LYS A 113 -5.89 -5.56 -20.98
C LYS A 113 -5.27 -6.92 -21.34
N ARG A 114 -4.18 -7.34 -20.68
CA ARG A 114 -3.36 -8.49 -21.06
C ARG A 114 -3.40 -9.63 -20.04
N CYS A 115 -3.55 -9.30 -18.77
CA CYS A 115 -3.63 -10.28 -17.67
C CYS A 115 -4.40 -9.71 -16.49
N PRO A 116 -4.92 -10.56 -15.60
CA PRO A 116 -5.53 -10.12 -14.35
C PRO A 116 -4.52 -9.36 -13.48
N VAL A 117 -4.90 -8.17 -13.02
CA VAL A 117 -4.11 -7.31 -12.14
C VAL A 117 -4.84 -7.14 -10.81
N TYR A 118 -4.12 -7.30 -9.72
CA TYR A 118 -4.61 -7.19 -8.35
C TYR A 118 -3.77 -6.21 -7.55
N LEU A 119 -4.35 -5.65 -6.51
CA LEU A 119 -3.65 -4.84 -5.52
C LEU A 119 -3.58 -5.57 -4.17
N LEU A 120 -2.43 -5.52 -3.48
CA LEU A 120 -2.27 -5.99 -2.11
C LEU A 120 -1.49 -4.95 -1.30
N SER A 121 -2.20 -4.16 -0.50
CA SER A 121 -1.62 -3.02 0.21
C SER A 121 -1.87 -3.06 1.71
N ASN A 122 -0.81 -2.79 2.47
CA ASN A 122 -0.94 -2.37 3.86
C ASN A 122 -1.38 -0.92 3.88
N THR A 123 -2.60 -0.65 4.35
CA THR A 123 -3.19 0.69 4.34
C THR A 123 -4.32 0.79 5.37
N ASN A 124 -5.01 1.91 5.38
CA ASN A 124 -6.09 2.20 6.31
C ASN A 124 -7.17 3.06 5.64
N LEU A 125 -8.34 3.15 6.26
CA LEU A 125 -9.48 3.88 5.69
C LEU A 125 -9.16 5.35 5.37
N PRO A 126 -8.52 6.17 6.24
CA PRO A 126 -8.14 7.55 5.89
C PRO A 126 -7.28 7.65 4.62
N HIS A 127 -6.26 6.81 4.51
CA HIS A 127 -5.42 6.77 3.31
C HIS A 127 -6.21 6.34 2.07
N ARG A 128 -7.10 5.33 2.19
CA ARG A 128 -7.94 4.87 1.06
C ARG A 128 -8.88 5.96 0.54
N ILE A 129 -9.51 6.70 1.44
CA ILE A 129 -10.33 7.86 1.06
C ILE A 129 -9.47 8.87 0.30
N ARG A 130 -8.34 9.26 0.87
CA ARG A 130 -7.47 10.31 0.34
C ARG A 130 -6.89 9.97 -1.04
N PHE A 131 -6.33 8.78 -1.22
CA PHE A 131 -5.74 8.44 -2.51
C PHE A 131 -6.80 8.20 -3.59
N ARG A 132 -7.98 7.66 -3.26
CA ARG A 132 -9.09 7.51 -4.21
C ARG A 132 -9.63 8.86 -4.68
N GLU A 133 -9.73 9.84 -3.79
CA GLU A 133 -10.09 11.22 -4.15
C GLU A 133 -9.05 11.84 -5.08
N SER A 134 -7.77 11.80 -4.70
CA SER A 134 -6.67 12.30 -5.52
C SER A 134 -6.61 11.64 -6.90
N PHE A 135 -6.87 10.34 -6.99
CA PHE A 135 -6.96 9.64 -8.26
C PHE A 135 -8.12 10.15 -9.11
N ARG A 136 -9.32 10.22 -8.53
CA ARG A 136 -10.54 10.67 -9.22
C ARG A 136 -10.40 12.10 -9.73
N GLU A 137 -9.83 13.00 -8.96
CA GLU A 137 -9.58 14.39 -9.34
C GLU A 137 -8.64 14.50 -10.54
N ARG A 138 -7.60 13.67 -10.59
CA ARG A 138 -6.55 13.76 -11.60
C ARG A 138 -6.86 12.98 -12.88
N PHE A 139 -7.48 11.81 -12.77
CA PHE A 139 -7.66 10.86 -13.89
C PHE A 139 -9.13 10.58 -14.22
N GLY A 140 -10.07 10.98 -13.37
CA GLY A 140 -11.47 10.56 -13.45
C GLY A 140 -11.65 9.07 -13.09
N GLY A 141 -12.90 8.64 -12.94
CA GLY A 141 -13.23 7.25 -12.60
C GLY A 141 -12.77 6.82 -11.21
N SER A 142 -12.65 5.53 -10.98
CA SER A 142 -12.24 4.93 -9.72
C SER A 142 -10.86 4.27 -9.83
N PHE A 143 -10.00 4.49 -8.84
CA PHE A 143 -8.70 3.81 -8.74
C PHE A 143 -8.87 2.28 -8.72
N ASP A 144 -9.86 1.79 -7.98
CA ASP A 144 -10.07 0.36 -7.80
C ASP A 144 -10.49 -0.34 -9.10
N GLU A 145 -11.04 0.38 -10.09
CA GLU A 145 -11.39 -0.14 -11.42
C GLU A 145 -10.17 -0.51 -12.29
N LEU A 146 -8.98 -0.11 -11.88
CA LEU A 146 -7.73 -0.54 -12.54
C LEU A 146 -7.39 -2.01 -12.24
N PHE A 147 -8.06 -2.63 -11.26
CA PHE A 147 -7.76 -3.96 -10.76
C PHE A 147 -8.99 -4.87 -10.86
N VAL A 148 -8.76 -6.17 -11.01
CA VAL A 148 -9.80 -7.18 -10.83
C VAL A 148 -10.33 -7.13 -9.40
N ARG A 149 -9.41 -6.95 -8.44
CA ARG A 149 -9.73 -6.75 -7.02
C ARG A 149 -8.58 -6.09 -6.28
N CYS A 150 -8.93 -5.25 -5.32
CA CYS A 150 -8.02 -4.69 -4.34
C CYS A 150 -8.14 -5.44 -3.01
N PHE A 151 -7.00 -5.76 -2.41
CA PHE A 151 -6.88 -6.37 -1.09
C PHE A 151 -6.20 -5.37 -0.17
N TYR A 152 -6.95 -4.89 0.81
CA TYR A 152 -6.50 -3.88 1.77
C TYR A 152 -6.37 -4.52 3.16
N SER A 153 -5.29 -4.23 3.87
CA SER A 153 -5.01 -4.81 5.19
C SER A 153 -6.12 -4.51 6.20
N ASP A 154 -6.66 -3.28 6.17
CA ASP A 154 -7.73 -2.85 7.08
C ASP A 154 -9.09 -3.54 6.82
N GLU A 155 -9.31 -4.08 5.61
CA GLU A 155 -10.50 -4.90 5.30
C GLU A 155 -10.27 -6.38 5.55
N LEU A 156 -9.03 -6.86 5.37
CA LEU A 156 -8.67 -8.25 5.58
C LEU A 156 -8.37 -8.58 7.05
N HIS A 157 -8.10 -7.58 7.87
CA HIS A 157 -7.57 -7.70 9.24
C HIS A 157 -6.26 -8.52 9.29
N LEU A 158 -5.51 -8.48 8.19
CA LEU A 158 -4.23 -9.13 7.98
C LEU A 158 -3.28 -8.12 7.33
N ARG A 159 -1.99 -8.19 7.64
CA ARG A 159 -0.99 -7.30 7.04
C ARG A 159 0.24 -8.05 6.55
N LYS A 160 0.87 -7.55 5.51
CA LYS A 160 2.21 -7.97 5.11
C LYS A 160 3.22 -7.55 6.22
N PRO A 161 4.24 -8.34 6.52
CA PRO A 161 4.66 -9.59 5.88
C PRO A 161 4.10 -10.87 6.52
N ASP A 162 2.98 -10.84 7.24
CA ASP A 162 2.39 -12.05 7.80
C ASP A 162 2.08 -13.07 6.68
N PRO A 163 2.56 -14.32 6.78
CA PRO A 163 2.28 -15.36 5.79
C PRO A 163 0.79 -15.59 5.50
N GLU A 164 -0.08 -15.39 6.49
CA GLU A 164 -1.52 -15.66 6.31
C GLU A 164 -2.17 -14.70 5.30
N ILE A 165 -1.69 -13.46 5.14
CA ILE A 165 -2.25 -12.56 4.14
C ILE A 165 -2.03 -13.10 2.72
N TYR A 166 -0.85 -13.65 2.42
CA TYR A 166 -0.54 -14.22 1.10
C TYR A 166 -1.36 -15.47 0.83
N ARG A 167 -1.52 -16.35 1.83
CA ARG A 167 -2.40 -17.54 1.72
C ARG A 167 -3.85 -17.14 1.48
N SER A 168 -4.34 -16.15 2.24
CA SER A 168 -5.71 -15.65 2.12
C SER A 168 -5.97 -15.04 0.75
N VAL A 169 -5.05 -14.21 0.25
CA VAL A 169 -5.16 -13.56 -1.05
C VAL A 169 -5.07 -14.58 -2.19
N ALA A 170 -4.13 -15.53 -2.15
CA ALA A 170 -4.04 -16.59 -3.17
C ALA A 170 -5.33 -17.41 -3.27
N ARG A 171 -5.92 -17.79 -2.14
CA ARG A 171 -7.21 -18.49 -2.11
C ARG A 171 -8.34 -17.68 -2.74
N GLN A 172 -8.36 -16.35 -2.50
CA GLN A 172 -9.40 -15.46 -3.03
C GLN A 172 -9.21 -15.15 -4.53
N ILE A 173 -7.97 -15.10 -5.00
CA ILE A 173 -7.65 -14.98 -6.44
C ILE A 173 -7.99 -16.28 -7.17
N GLY A 174 -7.77 -17.43 -6.53
CA GLY A 174 -8.01 -18.75 -7.13
C GLY A 174 -6.91 -19.20 -8.11
N THR A 175 -5.76 -18.51 -8.11
CA THR A 175 -4.58 -18.84 -8.93
C THR A 175 -3.52 -19.50 -8.06
N PRO A 176 -2.85 -20.57 -8.52
CA PRO A 176 -1.76 -21.19 -7.78
C PRO A 176 -0.66 -20.19 -7.40
N PRO A 177 -0.12 -20.23 -6.17
CA PRO A 177 0.91 -19.28 -5.71
C PRO A 177 2.07 -19.07 -6.67
N GLY A 178 2.63 -20.14 -7.24
CA GLY A 178 3.76 -20.06 -8.18
C GLY A 178 3.45 -19.40 -9.52
N LYS A 179 2.18 -19.05 -9.78
CA LYS A 179 1.73 -18.32 -10.97
C LYS A 179 1.33 -16.87 -10.69
N LEU A 180 1.45 -16.44 -9.44
CA LEU A 180 1.27 -15.05 -9.02
C LEU A 180 2.63 -14.36 -9.03
N LEU A 181 2.73 -13.18 -9.64
CA LEU A 181 3.88 -12.32 -9.54
C LEU A 181 3.54 -11.12 -8.65
N PHE A 182 4.18 -11.05 -7.49
CA PHE A 182 4.05 -9.95 -6.54
C PHE A 182 5.18 -8.94 -6.72
N ILE A 183 4.86 -7.65 -6.72
CA ILE A 183 5.81 -6.55 -6.86
C ILE A 183 5.66 -5.62 -5.66
N ASP A 184 6.71 -5.48 -4.87
CA ASP A 184 6.70 -4.73 -3.60
C ASP A 184 8.10 -4.12 -3.37
N ASP A 185 8.18 -2.96 -2.77
CA ASP A 185 9.44 -2.26 -2.45
C ASP A 185 10.05 -2.68 -1.11
N ASN A 186 9.32 -3.46 -0.31
CA ASN A 186 9.76 -3.93 0.99
C ASN A 186 10.31 -5.36 0.92
N ALA A 187 11.60 -5.52 1.26
CA ALA A 187 12.29 -6.81 1.22
C ALA A 187 11.64 -7.88 2.10
N ALA A 188 11.07 -7.51 3.27
CA ALA A 188 10.41 -8.46 4.16
C ALA A 188 9.11 -9.00 3.53
N ASN A 189 8.34 -8.14 2.88
CA ASN A 189 7.13 -8.53 2.15
C ASN A 189 7.45 -9.50 1.01
N VAL A 190 8.47 -9.16 0.21
CA VAL A 190 8.93 -10.01 -0.90
C VAL A 190 9.41 -11.37 -0.41
N SER A 191 10.18 -11.38 0.69
CA SER A 191 10.66 -12.63 1.29
C SER A 191 9.52 -13.51 1.80
N ALA A 192 8.51 -12.90 2.46
CA ALA A 192 7.35 -13.62 2.96
C ALA A 192 6.49 -14.19 1.81
N ALA A 193 6.26 -13.40 0.74
CA ALA A 193 5.54 -13.87 -0.44
C ALA A 193 6.23 -15.09 -1.08
N ARG A 194 7.55 -15.03 -1.23
CA ARG A 194 8.36 -16.16 -1.74
C ARG A 194 8.27 -17.38 -0.82
N GLY A 195 8.25 -17.18 0.50
CA GLY A 195 8.05 -18.25 1.50
C GLY A 195 6.72 -18.97 1.33
N GLU A 196 5.70 -18.28 0.81
CA GLU A 196 4.36 -18.83 0.50
C GLU A 196 4.26 -19.32 -0.96
N GLY A 197 5.37 -19.44 -1.67
CA GLY A 197 5.47 -20.01 -3.01
C GLY A 197 5.11 -19.05 -4.14
N TRP A 198 4.95 -17.75 -3.87
CA TRP A 198 4.71 -16.74 -4.91
C TRP A 198 6.02 -16.41 -5.66
N GLN A 199 5.92 -16.07 -6.93
CA GLN A 199 6.98 -15.30 -7.57
C GLN A 199 6.92 -13.87 -7.03
N ALA A 200 8.06 -13.28 -6.70
CA ALA A 200 8.06 -11.92 -6.18
C ALA A 200 9.28 -11.12 -6.63
N CYS A 201 9.06 -9.85 -6.95
CA CYS A 201 10.07 -8.87 -7.33
C CYS A 201 10.22 -7.82 -6.23
N HIS A 202 11.44 -7.62 -5.76
CA HIS A 202 11.79 -6.51 -4.88
C HIS A 202 12.12 -5.28 -5.75
N LEU A 203 11.24 -4.30 -5.72
CA LEU A 203 11.43 -3.04 -6.46
C LEU A 203 12.39 -2.14 -5.66
N THR A 204 13.63 -2.02 -6.11
CA THR A 204 14.70 -1.30 -5.41
C THR A 204 15.71 -0.71 -6.39
N GLY A 205 16.69 0.05 -5.90
CA GLY A 205 17.82 0.54 -6.71
C GLY A 205 17.48 1.67 -7.68
N GLY A 206 16.40 2.42 -7.43
CA GLY A 206 15.97 3.52 -8.31
C GLY A 206 15.22 3.04 -9.56
N ILE A 207 14.91 1.74 -9.64
CA ILE A 207 14.05 1.16 -10.68
C ILE A 207 12.60 1.46 -10.30
N THR A 208 11.80 1.85 -11.27
CA THR A 208 10.35 2.05 -11.12
C THR A 208 9.58 0.86 -11.66
N VAL A 209 8.32 0.73 -11.29
CA VAL A 209 7.48 -0.36 -11.80
C VAL A 209 7.34 -0.34 -13.33
N THR A 210 7.47 0.83 -13.96
CA THR A 210 7.43 1.00 -15.41
C THR A 210 8.63 0.35 -16.12
N ASP A 211 9.76 0.22 -15.43
CA ASP A 211 10.97 -0.40 -15.98
C ASP A 211 10.90 -1.94 -16.01
N LEU A 212 9.89 -2.52 -15.35
CA LEU A 212 9.73 -3.98 -15.24
C LEU A 212 8.98 -4.61 -16.42
N PHE A 213 8.38 -3.82 -17.29
CA PHE A 213 7.50 -4.31 -18.36
C PHE A 213 7.76 -3.64 -19.70
N GLU A 214 7.79 -4.46 -20.76
CA GLU A 214 7.62 -4.01 -22.15
C GLU A 214 6.20 -4.39 -22.65
N LEU A 215 5.46 -3.39 -23.10
CA LEU A 215 4.04 -3.52 -23.49
C LEU A 215 3.83 -3.70 -24.98
#